data_79315e9200dec2651aec369387cc6a2e
#
_entry.id   79315e9200dec2651aec369387cc6a2e
#
_cell.length_a   1.000
_cell.length_b   1.000
_cell.length_c   1.000
_cell.angle_alpha   90.00
_cell.angle_beta   90.00
_cell.angle_gamma   90.00
#
_symmetry.space_group_name_H-M   'P 1'
#
loop_
_entity.id
_entity.type
_entity.pdbx_description
1 polymer ?
#
loop_
_entity_poly.entity_id
_entity_poly.type
_entity_poly.pdbx_seq_one_letter_code
_entity_poly.pdbx_strand_id
1 'polypeptide(L)'
;MPRILVSIAVAALASASDFSFASAQTTTHAPSEYGVWIAGARHSAFHTRTGIVGYRNFYLGSVRIGWTFGDDGSRAVSGSYFIDVIPAALSTDMPDYLWNSRCRPETLCPGATPIPHSVYAFGLTPIGWAVAFGRGPARLTIEASGGGLWFRRRIPDPVATRFNFTASAGPTLELRVTRSQTLRVGYLWHHTSNGGTGKVNPGLNSGILAAGLLWRSAANPH
;
A
#
# COMPACT_ATOMS: atom_id res chain seq x y z
N MET A 1 15.37 11.95 13.77
CA MET A 1 15.06 12.65 12.50
C MET A 1 13.83 12.11 11.72
N PRO A 2 12.87 11.33 12.26
CA PRO A 2 11.69 10.87 11.48
C PRO A 2 10.45 11.77 11.57
N ARG A 3 10.46 12.84 12.40
CA ARG A 3 9.29 13.71 12.58
C ARG A 3 9.01 14.69 11.41
N ILE A 4 10.01 14.99 10.59
CA ILE A 4 9.92 15.98 9.51
C ILE A 4 9.18 15.43 8.28
N LEU A 5 9.32 14.13 7.97
CA LEU A 5 8.68 13.51 6.81
C LEU A 5 7.15 13.37 6.95
N VAL A 6 6.66 13.13 8.15
CA VAL A 6 5.21 13.05 8.42
C VAL A 6 4.55 14.42 8.30
N SER A 7 5.25 15.49 8.69
CA SER A 7 4.73 16.86 8.59
C SER A 7 4.61 17.35 7.14
N ILE A 8 5.48 16.91 6.23
CA ILE A 8 5.42 17.30 4.81
C ILE A 8 4.24 16.61 4.11
N ALA A 9 3.94 15.35 4.44
CA ALA A 9 2.80 14.64 3.86
C ALA A 9 1.46 15.24 4.30
N VAL A 10 1.35 15.71 5.54
CA VAL A 10 0.15 16.37 6.08
C VAL A 10 -0.01 17.79 5.51
N ALA A 11 1.07 18.53 5.30
CA ALA A 11 1.02 19.87 4.72
C ALA A 11 0.62 19.86 3.22
N ALA A 12 1.04 18.82 2.47
CA ALA A 12 0.63 18.65 1.07
C ALA A 12 -0.87 18.31 0.92
N LEU A 13 -1.46 17.66 1.92
CA LEU A 13 -2.90 17.40 1.98
C LEU A 13 -3.71 18.63 2.42
N ALA A 14 -3.15 19.49 3.25
CA ALA A 14 -3.82 20.70 3.74
C ALA A 14 -3.90 21.82 2.69
N SER A 15 -2.92 21.92 1.77
CA SER A 15 -2.93 22.90 0.68
C SER A 15 -3.83 22.50 -0.50
N ALA A 16 -4.40 21.29 -0.48
CA ALA A 16 -5.38 20.84 -1.48
C ALA A 16 -6.83 21.28 -1.15
N SER A 17 -7.05 22.03 -0.07
CA SER A 17 -8.38 22.48 0.36
C SER A 17 -9.03 23.57 -0.49
N ASP A 18 -8.31 24.14 -1.46
CA ASP A 18 -8.88 25.09 -2.43
C ASP A 18 -9.40 24.43 -3.72
N PHE A 19 -9.43 23.09 -3.77
CA PHE A 19 -10.21 22.42 -4.78
C PHE A 19 -11.70 22.59 -4.43
N SER A 20 -12.33 23.61 -5.01
CA SER A 20 -13.79 23.71 -5.07
C SER A 20 -14.34 22.37 -5.54
N PHE A 21 -14.91 21.60 -4.64
CA PHE A 21 -15.81 20.51 -5.00
C PHE A 21 -17.04 21.14 -5.65
N ALA A 22 -16.93 21.48 -6.93
CA ALA A 22 -18.08 21.78 -7.73
C ALA A 22 -19.04 20.60 -7.57
N SER A 23 -20.25 20.91 -7.15
CA SER A 23 -21.40 20.02 -6.98
C SER A 23 -21.29 18.78 -7.88
N ALA A 24 -20.85 17.66 -7.32
CA ALA A 24 -20.80 16.39 -8.02
C ALA A 24 -22.26 15.95 -8.18
N GLN A 25 -22.83 16.25 -9.33
CA GLN A 25 -23.97 15.49 -9.81
C GLN A 25 -23.56 14.02 -9.78
N THR A 26 -24.29 13.21 -9.04
CA THR A 26 -24.10 11.77 -8.92
C THR A 26 -24.44 11.06 -10.24
N THR A 27 -23.68 11.32 -11.28
CA THR A 27 -23.56 10.38 -12.40
C THR A 27 -22.61 9.30 -11.90
N THR A 28 -23.11 8.08 -11.76
CA THR A 28 -22.29 6.88 -11.50
C THR A 28 -21.37 6.68 -12.73
N HIS A 29 -20.23 7.36 -12.71
CA HIS A 29 -19.24 7.19 -13.75
C HIS A 29 -18.64 5.79 -13.60
N ALA A 30 -18.71 5.00 -14.67
CA ALA A 30 -18.00 3.73 -14.75
C ALA A 30 -16.51 3.96 -14.48
N PRO A 31 -15.81 2.99 -13.89
CA PRO A 31 -14.37 3.09 -13.71
C PRO A 31 -13.67 3.39 -15.03
N SER A 32 -12.75 4.35 -15.01
CA SER A 32 -11.97 4.75 -16.18
C SER A 32 -10.64 4.01 -16.28
N GLU A 33 -10.25 3.31 -15.21
CA GLU A 33 -8.96 2.63 -15.12
C GLU A 33 -9.12 1.27 -14.43
N TYR A 34 -8.47 0.26 -15.00
CA TYR A 34 -8.30 -1.06 -14.41
C TYR A 34 -6.81 -1.39 -14.41
N GLY A 35 -6.35 -2.15 -13.41
CA GLY A 35 -4.94 -2.49 -13.35
C GLY A 35 -4.66 -3.77 -12.60
N VAL A 36 -3.48 -4.31 -12.86
CA VAL A 36 -2.89 -5.37 -12.04
C VAL A 36 -1.47 -4.95 -11.71
N TRP A 37 -1.05 -5.19 -10.48
CA TRP A 37 0.30 -4.88 -10.07
C TRP A 37 0.81 -5.84 -9.00
N ILE A 38 2.11 -5.98 -8.96
CA ILE A 38 2.84 -6.73 -7.94
C ILE A 38 3.81 -5.81 -7.24
N ALA A 39 4.06 -6.07 -5.98
CA ALA A 39 5.07 -5.35 -5.23
C ALA A 39 5.80 -6.28 -4.26
N GLY A 40 7.01 -5.88 -3.91
CA GLY A 40 7.78 -6.63 -2.95
C GLY A 40 8.87 -5.82 -2.28
N ALA A 41 9.24 -6.27 -1.09
CA ALA A 41 10.36 -5.78 -0.32
C ALA A 41 11.11 -6.93 0.34
N ARG A 42 12.42 -6.78 0.44
CA ARG A 42 13.28 -7.63 1.26
C ARG A 42 13.66 -6.89 2.54
N HIS A 43 13.92 -7.64 3.61
CA HIS A 43 14.39 -7.10 4.89
C HIS A 43 13.48 -5.98 5.45
N SER A 44 12.17 -6.14 5.32
CA SER A 44 11.19 -5.24 5.92
C SER A 44 11.25 -5.33 7.43
N ALA A 45 11.47 -4.19 8.08
CA ALA A 45 11.74 -4.15 9.50
C ALA A 45 10.44 -4.19 10.32
N PHE A 46 10.38 -5.06 11.33
CA PHE A 46 9.39 -5.01 12.37
C PHE A 46 9.80 -4.01 13.45
N HIS A 47 8.93 -3.06 13.71
CA HIS A 47 9.10 -2.03 14.73
C HIS A 47 8.15 -2.24 15.89
N THR A 48 8.68 -2.06 17.11
CA THR A 48 7.89 -1.90 18.31
C THR A 48 8.24 -0.57 18.97
N ARG A 49 7.61 -0.24 20.10
CA ARG A 49 7.97 0.95 20.87
C ARG A 49 9.43 0.94 21.33
N THR A 50 10.04 -0.23 21.45
CA THR A 50 11.43 -0.42 21.93
C THR A 50 12.44 -0.55 20.79
N GLY A 51 12.04 -0.45 19.53
CA GLY A 51 12.92 -0.50 18.37
C GLY A 51 12.62 -1.61 17.38
N ILE A 52 13.58 -1.92 16.52
CA ILE A 52 13.47 -2.99 15.52
C ILE A 52 13.63 -4.34 16.23
N VAL A 53 12.68 -5.24 15.98
CA VAL A 53 12.66 -6.58 16.60
C VAL A 53 12.85 -7.70 15.57
N GLY A 54 13.04 -7.38 14.29
CA GLY A 54 13.36 -8.33 13.23
C GLY A 54 12.99 -7.87 11.85
N TYR A 55 13.22 -8.75 10.87
CA TYR A 55 13.03 -8.47 9.46
C TYR A 55 12.23 -9.60 8.80
N ARG A 56 11.44 -9.25 7.79
CA ARG A 56 10.75 -10.18 6.89
C ARG A 56 10.81 -9.69 5.46
N ASN A 57 10.64 -10.60 4.52
CA ASN A 57 10.29 -10.21 3.17
C ASN A 57 8.77 -10.07 3.08
N PHE A 58 8.31 -9.13 2.25
CA PHE A 58 6.90 -8.87 2.04
C PHE A 58 6.62 -8.73 0.54
N TYR A 59 5.62 -9.44 0.06
CA TYR A 59 5.20 -9.44 -1.34
C TYR A 59 3.69 -9.32 -1.39
N LEU A 60 3.17 -8.69 -2.43
CA LEU A 60 1.73 -8.64 -2.68
C LEU A 60 1.42 -8.54 -4.16
N GLY A 61 0.26 -9.06 -4.54
CA GLY A 61 -0.38 -8.84 -5.83
C GLY A 61 -1.71 -8.15 -5.64
N SER A 62 -2.06 -7.23 -6.55
CA SER A 62 -3.26 -6.43 -6.45
C SER A 62 -3.95 -6.25 -7.79
N VAL A 63 -5.27 -6.11 -7.74
CA VAL A 63 -6.14 -5.69 -8.84
C VAL A 63 -6.69 -4.31 -8.49
N ARG A 64 -6.48 -3.34 -9.36
CA ARG A 64 -6.91 -1.94 -9.19
C ARG A 64 -8.14 -1.64 -10.03
N ILE A 65 -9.05 -0.89 -9.45
CA ILE A 65 -10.18 -0.23 -10.11
C ILE A 65 -10.07 1.26 -9.80
N GLY A 66 -10.08 2.13 -10.81
CA GLY A 66 -9.82 3.55 -10.62
C GLY A 66 -10.71 4.47 -11.44
N TRP A 67 -10.79 5.72 -10.97
CA TRP A 67 -11.50 6.84 -11.58
C TRP A 67 -10.53 8.00 -11.72
N THR A 68 -10.29 8.44 -12.94
CA THR A 68 -9.35 9.53 -13.25
C THR A 68 -10.12 10.82 -13.50
N PHE A 69 -9.61 11.92 -12.95
CA PHE A 69 -10.19 13.25 -13.04
C PHE A 69 -9.20 14.20 -13.72
N GLY A 70 -9.70 14.99 -14.66
CA GLY A 70 -8.90 16.01 -15.32
C GLY A 70 -7.85 15.47 -16.30
N ASP A 71 -7.98 14.23 -16.76
CA ASP A 71 -7.08 13.63 -17.75
C ASP A 71 -7.72 13.66 -19.15
N ASP A 72 -7.82 14.85 -19.72
CA ASP A 72 -8.23 15.09 -21.10
C ASP A 72 -7.05 15.08 -22.10
N GLY A 73 -5.86 14.72 -21.62
CA GLY A 73 -4.62 14.72 -22.40
C GLY A 73 -3.97 16.09 -22.57
N SER A 74 -4.67 17.18 -22.27
CA SER A 74 -4.16 18.56 -22.40
C SER A 74 -3.51 19.06 -21.09
N ARG A 75 -3.92 18.55 -19.95
CA ARG A 75 -3.49 19.03 -18.64
C ARG A 75 -2.17 18.41 -18.20
N ALA A 76 -1.34 19.23 -17.58
CA ALA A 76 -0.08 18.78 -17.00
C ALA A 76 -0.26 18.04 -15.66
N VAL A 77 -1.42 18.17 -15.04
CA VAL A 77 -1.77 17.55 -13.76
C VAL A 77 -3.13 16.88 -13.86
N SER A 78 -3.22 15.64 -13.40
CA SER A 78 -4.48 14.92 -13.26
C SER A 78 -4.51 14.18 -11.93
N GLY A 79 -5.72 13.97 -11.39
CA GLY A 79 -5.96 13.21 -10.18
C GLY A 79 -6.64 11.89 -10.47
N SER A 80 -6.48 10.92 -9.58
CA SER A 80 -7.28 9.70 -9.59
C SER A 80 -7.61 9.22 -8.17
N TYR A 81 -8.78 8.62 -8.04
CA TYR A 81 -9.17 7.79 -6.91
C TYR A 81 -9.13 6.34 -7.34
N PHE A 82 -8.70 5.45 -6.47
CA PHE A 82 -8.66 4.03 -6.79
C PHE A 82 -8.93 3.15 -5.56
N ILE A 83 -9.34 1.93 -5.87
CA ILE A 83 -9.51 0.83 -4.92
C ILE A 83 -8.61 -0.31 -5.38
N ASP A 84 -7.81 -0.85 -4.48
CA ASP A 84 -7.00 -2.04 -4.75
C ASP A 84 -7.57 -3.24 -3.98
N VAL A 85 -7.96 -4.29 -4.69
CA VAL A 85 -8.22 -5.61 -4.13
C VAL A 85 -6.92 -6.37 -4.10
N ILE A 86 -6.54 -6.91 -2.96
CA ILE A 86 -5.30 -7.67 -2.74
C ILE A 86 -5.68 -9.15 -2.55
N PRO A 87 -5.75 -9.94 -3.64
CA PRO A 87 -6.11 -11.35 -3.54
C PRO A 87 -5.04 -12.19 -2.83
N ALA A 88 -3.78 -11.72 -2.88
CA ALA A 88 -2.67 -12.41 -2.26
C ALA A 88 -1.61 -11.44 -1.75
N ALA A 89 -1.23 -11.62 -0.50
CA ALA A 89 -0.01 -11.07 0.08
C ALA A 89 0.74 -12.19 0.82
N LEU A 90 2.05 -12.09 0.87
CA LEU A 90 2.93 -13.10 1.44
C LEU A 90 4.00 -12.41 2.29
N SER A 91 4.12 -12.81 3.53
CA SER A 91 5.21 -12.43 4.41
C SER A 91 6.07 -13.64 4.70
N THR A 92 7.39 -13.59 4.37
CA THR A 92 8.32 -14.73 4.46
C THR A 92 9.52 -14.41 5.33
N ASP A 93 10.31 -15.43 5.62
CA ASP A 93 11.65 -15.36 6.22
C ASP A 93 11.69 -14.65 7.58
N MET A 94 10.70 -14.96 8.43
CA MET A 94 10.77 -14.50 9.80
C MET A 94 11.91 -15.21 10.54
N PRO A 95 12.88 -14.44 11.06
CA PRO A 95 13.96 -15.04 11.81
C PRO A 95 13.45 -15.73 13.07
N ASP A 96 13.91 -16.94 13.35
CA ASP A 96 13.55 -17.71 14.53
C ASP A 96 13.89 -16.98 15.84
N TYR A 97 14.87 -16.07 15.81
CA TYR A 97 15.29 -15.34 17.00
C TYR A 97 14.26 -14.33 17.53
N LEU A 98 13.33 -13.84 16.68
CA LEU A 98 12.23 -13.00 17.17
C LEU A 98 11.30 -13.76 18.09
N TRP A 99 11.14 -15.03 17.78
CA TRP A 99 10.44 -15.96 18.65
C TRP A 99 11.20 -16.19 19.96
N ASN A 100 12.52 -16.44 19.84
CA ASN A 100 13.38 -16.76 20.97
C ASN A 100 13.68 -15.57 21.89
N SER A 101 13.63 -14.32 21.41
CA SER A 101 13.95 -13.15 22.22
C SER A 101 12.81 -12.71 23.15
N ARG A 102 11.56 -13.04 22.82
CA ARG A 102 10.38 -12.69 23.62
C ARG A 102 9.74 -13.85 24.36
N CYS A 103 9.88 -15.03 23.81
CA CYS A 103 9.45 -16.28 24.38
C CYS A 103 10.68 -17.17 24.48
N ARG A 104 11.47 -17.02 25.53
CA ARG A 104 12.40 -18.10 25.88
C ARG A 104 11.53 -19.34 26.09
N PRO A 105 11.77 -20.45 25.34
CA PRO A 105 10.83 -21.57 25.24
C PRO A 105 10.34 -22.12 26.56
N GLU A 106 11.08 -21.88 27.63
CA GLU A 106 10.88 -22.55 28.92
C GLU A 106 10.08 -21.74 29.94
N THR A 107 9.89 -20.42 29.75
CA THR A 107 9.35 -19.59 30.84
C THR A 107 8.26 -18.57 30.50
N LEU A 108 8.11 -18.13 29.23
CA LEU A 108 7.24 -16.99 28.94
C LEU A 108 6.07 -17.23 27.97
N CYS A 109 6.07 -18.34 27.22
CA CYS A 109 4.97 -18.65 26.30
C CYS A 109 4.72 -20.17 26.24
N PRO A 110 4.20 -20.80 27.29
CA PRO A 110 3.84 -22.21 27.26
C PRO A 110 2.79 -22.47 26.18
N GLY A 111 3.02 -23.44 25.28
CA GLY A 111 2.09 -23.82 24.22
C GLY A 111 2.08 -22.95 22.98
N ALA A 112 3.02 -22.03 22.85
CA ALA A 112 3.14 -21.20 21.67
C ALA A 112 3.75 -22.00 20.50
N THR A 113 3.02 -22.06 19.38
CA THR A 113 3.53 -22.69 18.15
C THR A 113 4.43 -21.72 17.39
N PRO A 114 5.56 -22.17 16.84
CA PRO A 114 6.41 -21.35 15.98
C PRO A 114 5.60 -20.71 14.85
N ILE A 115 5.89 -19.45 14.52
CA ILE A 115 5.27 -18.80 13.38
C ILE A 115 5.92 -19.39 12.12
N PRO A 116 5.12 -19.88 11.14
CA PRO A 116 5.69 -20.46 9.94
C PRO A 116 6.53 -19.42 9.19
N HIS A 117 7.56 -19.89 8.49
CA HIS A 117 8.42 -19.05 7.66
C HIS A 117 7.62 -18.19 6.67
N SER A 118 6.45 -18.67 6.24
CA SER A 118 5.59 -17.95 5.30
C SER A 118 4.16 -17.84 5.82
N VAL A 119 3.59 -16.63 5.77
CA VAL A 119 2.20 -16.35 6.14
C VAL A 119 1.51 -15.59 5.03
N TYR A 120 0.41 -16.16 4.53
CA TYR A 120 -0.41 -15.57 3.49
C TYR A 120 -1.45 -14.61 4.08
N ALA A 121 -1.81 -13.61 3.28
CA ALA A 121 -2.90 -12.69 3.55
C ALA A 121 -3.67 -12.36 2.27
N PHE A 122 -4.86 -11.80 2.44
CA PHE A 122 -5.63 -11.11 1.42
C PHE A 122 -6.15 -9.81 2.00
N GLY A 123 -6.61 -8.90 1.17
CA GLY A 123 -7.05 -7.61 1.68
C GLY A 123 -7.70 -6.69 0.66
N LEU A 124 -7.96 -5.49 1.13
CA LEU A 124 -8.57 -4.42 0.38
C LEU A 124 -7.99 -3.09 0.84
N THR A 125 -7.66 -2.22 -0.11
CA THR A 125 -7.38 -0.81 0.15
C THR A 125 -8.46 0.03 -0.53
N PRO A 126 -9.56 0.33 0.19
CA PRO A 126 -10.70 1.05 -0.37
C PRO A 126 -10.42 2.54 -0.59
N ILE A 127 -9.36 3.06 -0.02
CA ILE A 127 -8.97 4.47 -0.11
C ILE A 127 -7.62 4.55 -0.80
N GLY A 128 -7.63 5.02 -2.04
CA GLY A 128 -6.42 5.28 -2.80
C GLY A 128 -6.55 6.57 -3.61
N TRP A 129 -5.50 7.38 -3.59
CA TRP A 129 -5.40 8.65 -4.32
C TRP A 129 -4.07 8.73 -5.03
N ALA A 130 -4.11 9.28 -6.23
CA ALA A 130 -2.89 9.58 -6.98
C ALA A 130 -3.01 10.93 -7.69
N VAL A 131 -1.87 11.62 -7.80
CA VAL A 131 -1.72 12.84 -8.59
C VAL A 131 -0.60 12.61 -9.58
N ALA A 132 -0.92 12.69 -10.86
CA ALA A 132 0.03 12.52 -11.94
C ALA A 132 0.46 13.86 -12.52
N PHE A 133 1.76 14.00 -12.75
CA PHE A 133 2.41 15.19 -13.29
C PHE A 133 3.08 14.85 -14.61
N GLY A 134 2.97 15.75 -15.58
CA GLY A 134 3.59 15.64 -16.89
C GLY A 134 2.59 15.51 -18.02
N ARG A 135 3.08 15.76 -19.23
CA ARG A 135 2.34 15.60 -20.50
C ARG A 135 3.07 14.56 -21.34
N GLY A 136 2.33 13.80 -22.12
CA GLY A 136 2.91 12.82 -23.04
C GLY A 136 2.99 11.40 -22.49
N PRO A 137 3.90 10.56 -22.99
CA PRO A 137 3.93 9.13 -22.70
C PRO A 137 4.51 8.78 -21.35
N ALA A 138 5.30 9.66 -20.73
CA ALA A 138 5.90 9.45 -19.42
C ALA A 138 5.35 10.48 -18.43
N ARG A 139 4.88 10.00 -17.26
CA ARG A 139 4.30 10.83 -16.18
C ARG A 139 4.84 10.38 -14.83
N LEU A 140 5.17 11.34 -13.99
CA LEU A 140 5.45 11.08 -12.59
C LEU A 140 4.13 11.12 -11.81
N THR A 141 3.89 10.10 -11.00
CA THR A 141 2.69 10.02 -10.16
C THR A 141 3.11 9.89 -8.70
N ILE A 142 2.48 10.66 -7.83
CA ILE A 142 2.57 10.47 -6.37
C ILE A 142 1.26 9.86 -5.93
N GLU A 143 1.34 8.75 -5.21
CA GLU A 143 0.16 8.05 -4.73
C GLU A 143 0.21 7.74 -3.25
N ALA A 144 -0.97 7.56 -2.66
CA ALA A 144 -1.16 7.06 -1.32
C ALA A 144 -2.40 6.15 -1.27
N SER A 145 -2.34 5.10 -0.46
CA SER A 145 -3.48 4.22 -0.24
C SER A 145 -3.56 3.72 1.19
N GLY A 146 -4.76 3.31 1.61
CA GLY A 146 -5.02 2.78 2.94
C GLY A 146 -6.13 1.74 2.95
N GLY A 147 -5.99 0.75 3.83
CA GLY A 147 -6.95 -0.33 3.96
C GLY A 147 -6.58 -1.38 5.00
N GLY A 148 -6.86 -2.64 4.69
CA GLY A 148 -6.60 -3.74 5.60
C GLY A 148 -6.17 -5.02 4.92
N LEU A 149 -5.36 -5.80 5.64
CA LEU A 149 -4.92 -7.13 5.28
C LEU A 149 -5.38 -8.13 6.36
N TRP A 150 -5.93 -9.24 5.92
CA TRP A 150 -6.29 -10.36 6.77
C TRP A 150 -5.30 -11.49 6.56
N PHE A 151 -4.45 -11.75 7.54
CA PHE A 151 -3.47 -12.82 7.52
C PHE A 151 -4.08 -14.15 7.97
N ARG A 152 -3.67 -15.25 7.34
CA ARG A 152 -4.09 -16.59 7.71
C ARG A 152 -3.75 -16.92 9.17
N ARG A 153 -2.66 -16.37 9.68
CA ARG A 153 -2.22 -16.50 11.07
C ARG A 153 -1.94 -15.12 11.67
N ARG A 154 -1.87 -15.03 12.98
CA ARG A 154 -1.43 -13.81 13.67
C ARG A 154 0.02 -13.51 13.33
N ILE A 155 0.35 -12.27 13.05
CA ILE A 155 1.69 -11.80 12.73
C ILE A 155 1.99 -10.48 13.44
N PRO A 156 3.25 -10.22 13.75
CA PRO A 156 4.42 -11.10 13.70
C PRO A 156 4.51 -12.04 14.90
N ASP A 157 3.57 -11.93 15.82
CA ASP A 157 3.58 -12.56 17.15
C ASP A 157 2.25 -13.29 17.37
N PRO A 158 2.21 -14.48 18.00
CA PRO A 158 0.99 -15.20 18.33
C PRO A 158 -0.02 -14.40 19.19
N VAL A 159 0.42 -13.38 19.92
CA VAL A 159 -0.44 -12.49 20.71
C VAL A 159 -0.87 -11.23 19.94
N ALA A 160 -0.39 -11.04 18.70
CA ALA A 160 -0.86 -10.02 17.76
C ALA A 160 -2.23 -10.39 17.14
N THR A 161 -2.64 -9.74 16.07
CA THR A 161 -3.91 -9.97 15.39
C THR A 161 -3.71 -10.58 14.00
N ARG A 162 -4.78 -11.15 13.43
CA ARG A 162 -4.82 -11.56 12.02
C ARG A 162 -5.14 -10.38 11.12
N PHE A 163 -6.00 -9.48 11.54
CA PHE A 163 -6.32 -8.26 10.83
C PHE A 163 -5.28 -7.20 11.14
N ASN A 164 -4.77 -6.57 10.08
CA ASN A 164 -3.83 -5.46 10.18
C ASN A 164 -4.24 -4.37 9.18
N PHE A 165 -4.19 -3.13 9.62
CA PHE A 165 -4.29 -1.98 8.74
C PHE A 165 -3.05 -1.92 7.86
N THR A 166 -3.23 -1.47 6.63
CA THR A 166 -2.15 -1.26 5.67
C THR A 166 -2.24 0.14 5.07
N ALA A 167 -1.10 0.75 4.85
CA ALA A 167 -0.98 2.03 4.16
C ALA A 167 0.26 2.03 3.28
N SER A 168 0.18 2.67 2.13
CA SER A 168 1.35 2.89 1.28
C SER A 168 1.33 4.30 0.69
N ALA A 169 2.52 4.87 0.45
CA ALA A 169 2.67 6.14 -0.22
C ALA A 169 4.03 6.25 -0.91
N GLY A 170 4.08 6.91 -2.06
CA GLY A 170 5.35 7.17 -2.75
C GLY A 170 5.20 7.52 -4.22
N PRO A 171 6.34 7.74 -4.89
CA PRO A 171 6.39 8.05 -6.31
C PRO A 171 6.27 6.79 -7.19
N THR A 172 5.61 6.96 -8.32
CA THR A 172 5.54 5.97 -9.40
C THR A 172 5.76 6.66 -10.74
N LEU A 173 6.40 5.97 -11.65
CA LEU A 173 6.55 6.38 -13.05
C LEU A 173 5.54 5.60 -13.89
N GLU A 174 4.74 6.32 -14.64
CA GLU A 174 3.81 5.77 -15.62
C GLU A 174 4.38 5.99 -17.03
N LEU A 175 4.46 4.90 -17.79
CA LEU A 175 4.93 4.90 -19.18
C LEU A 175 3.82 4.36 -20.07
N ARG A 176 3.24 5.20 -20.93
CA ARG A 176 2.21 4.79 -21.89
C ARG A 176 2.84 3.89 -22.96
N VAL A 177 2.45 2.63 -22.98
CA VAL A 177 2.94 1.62 -23.93
C VAL A 177 2.09 1.60 -25.19
N THR A 178 0.76 1.72 -25.02
CA THR A 178 -0.21 1.84 -26.12
C THR A 178 -1.20 2.96 -25.81
N ARG A 179 -2.22 3.15 -26.65
CA ARG A 179 -3.29 4.14 -26.39
C ARG A 179 -4.08 3.82 -25.13
N SER A 180 -4.21 2.54 -24.77
CA SER A 180 -5.01 2.07 -23.63
C SER A 180 -4.18 1.47 -22.51
N GLN A 181 -2.88 1.20 -22.70
CA GLN A 181 -2.04 0.50 -21.74
C GLN A 181 -0.90 1.38 -21.22
N THR A 182 -0.72 1.39 -19.95
CA THR A 182 0.36 2.12 -19.23
C THR A 182 1.10 1.15 -18.34
N LEU A 183 2.41 1.03 -18.55
CA LEU A 183 3.32 0.38 -17.61
C LEU A 183 3.53 1.33 -16.42
N ARG A 184 3.52 0.77 -15.24
CA ARG A 184 3.74 1.51 -14.01
C ARG A 184 4.83 0.86 -13.19
N VAL A 185 5.80 1.67 -12.72
CA VAL A 185 6.88 1.22 -11.83
C VAL A 185 7.03 2.23 -10.72
N GLY A 186 7.09 1.79 -9.47
CA GLY A 186 7.16 2.70 -8.33
C GLY A 186 7.98 2.17 -7.17
N TYR A 187 8.36 3.09 -6.29
CA TYR A 187 8.91 2.81 -4.98
C TYR A 187 8.03 3.45 -3.93
N LEU A 188 7.38 2.59 -3.11
CA LEU A 188 6.41 3.04 -2.13
C LEU A 188 6.91 2.68 -0.72
N TRP A 189 6.81 3.61 0.20
CA TRP A 189 6.78 3.27 1.61
C TRP A 189 5.48 2.54 1.92
N HIS A 190 5.57 1.42 2.62
CA HIS A 190 4.44 0.60 3.00
C HIS A 190 4.51 0.29 4.50
N HIS A 191 3.39 0.43 5.17
CA HIS A 191 3.23 0.14 6.59
C HIS A 191 2.08 -0.85 6.81
N THR A 192 2.29 -1.81 7.70
CA THR A 192 1.24 -2.72 8.15
C THR A 192 1.31 -2.85 9.67
N SER A 193 0.19 -2.65 10.36
CA SER A 193 0.09 -2.80 11.81
C SER A 193 -1.35 -3.07 12.23
N ASN A 194 -1.56 -3.61 13.42
CA ASN A 194 -2.91 -3.85 13.92
C ASN A 194 -3.58 -2.59 14.55
N GLY A 195 -2.94 -1.41 14.48
CA GLY A 195 -3.50 -0.18 15.02
C GLY A 195 -3.70 -0.16 16.54
N GLY A 196 -3.07 -1.07 17.27
CA GLY A 196 -3.25 -1.20 18.73
C GLY A 196 -4.45 -2.04 19.15
N THR A 197 -5.12 -2.73 18.21
CA THR A 197 -6.29 -3.59 18.53
C THR A 197 -5.90 -4.93 19.15
N GLY A 198 -4.61 -5.27 19.18
CA GLY A 198 -4.07 -6.47 19.85
C GLY A 198 -3.31 -6.13 21.13
N LYS A 199 -2.93 -7.16 21.90
CA LYS A 199 -2.08 -7.01 23.09
C LYS A 199 -0.72 -6.38 22.77
N VAL A 200 -0.21 -6.63 21.58
CA VAL A 200 1.00 -6.02 21.01
C VAL A 200 0.67 -5.44 19.64
N ASN A 201 1.32 -4.34 19.29
CA ASN A 201 1.18 -3.69 17.98
C ASN A 201 2.55 -3.51 17.33
N PRO A 202 3.18 -4.55 16.84
CA PRO A 202 4.38 -4.40 16.03
C PRO A 202 4.00 -3.97 14.63
N GLY A 203 4.59 -2.87 14.16
CA GLY A 203 4.43 -2.40 12.78
C GLY A 203 5.49 -3.00 11.87
N LEU A 204 5.11 -3.43 10.68
CA LEU A 204 6.01 -3.79 9.59
C LEU A 204 6.15 -2.60 8.64
N ASN A 205 7.37 -2.07 8.53
CA ASN A 205 7.70 -1.00 7.59
C ASN A 205 8.53 -1.57 6.44
N SER A 206 8.14 -1.26 5.23
CA SER A 206 8.74 -1.78 4.02
C SER A 206 8.93 -0.67 2.99
N GLY A 207 10.10 -0.63 2.34
CA GLY A 207 10.22 0.06 1.06
C GLY A 207 9.93 -0.96 -0.04
N ILE A 208 8.75 -0.88 -0.66
CA ILE A 208 8.33 -1.84 -1.69
C ILE A 208 8.62 -1.30 -3.08
N LEU A 209 9.20 -2.14 -3.93
CA LEU A 209 9.23 -1.93 -5.37
C LEU A 209 7.93 -2.50 -5.95
N ALA A 210 7.24 -1.69 -6.76
CA ALA A 210 5.99 -2.05 -7.40
C ALA A 210 6.12 -1.96 -8.91
N ALA A 211 5.51 -2.92 -9.62
CA ALA A 211 5.38 -2.89 -11.07
C ALA A 211 4.02 -3.42 -11.49
N GLY A 212 3.44 -2.86 -12.56
CA GLY A 212 2.12 -3.27 -13.02
C GLY A 212 1.72 -2.66 -14.35
N LEU A 213 0.55 -3.08 -14.81
CA LEU A 213 -0.10 -2.58 -16.02
C LEU A 213 -1.44 -1.97 -15.66
N LEU A 214 -1.71 -0.79 -16.19
CA LEU A 214 -2.99 -0.12 -16.11
C LEU A 214 -3.62 -0.10 -17.52
N TRP A 215 -4.91 -0.38 -17.60
CA TRP A 215 -5.75 -0.24 -18.78
C TRP A 215 -6.68 0.94 -18.54
N ARG A 216 -6.59 1.95 -19.40
CA ARG A 216 -7.48 3.10 -19.36
C ARG A 216 -8.52 2.97 -20.47
N SER A 217 -9.77 3.15 -20.10
CA SER A 217 -10.83 3.32 -21.08
C SER A 217 -10.49 4.56 -21.92
N ALA A 218 -10.59 4.46 -23.25
CA ALA A 218 -10.52 5.65 -24.09
C ALA A 218 -11.59 6.61 -23.57
N ALA A 219 -11.18 7.83 -23.14
CA ALA A 219 -12.13 8.86 -22.82
C ALA A 219 -13.05 9.01 -24.04
N ASN A 220 -14.35 8.82 -23.84
CA ASN A 220 -15.31 9.20 -24.88
C ASN A 220 -15.11 10.70 -25.09
N PRO A 221 -14.69 11.14 -26.27
CA PRO A 221 -14.67 12.56 -26.60
C PRO A 221 -16.15 13.02 -26.65
N HIS A 222 -16.58 13.69 -25.58
CA HIS A 222 -17.81 14.50 -25.61
C HIS A 222 -17.48 15.86 -26.16
#